data_e4b0571df98c4de216aae2e6d66e2528
#
_entry.id   e4b0571df98c4de216aae2e6d66e2528
#
_cell.length_a   1.000
_cell.length_b   1.000
_cell.length_c   1.000
_cell.angle_alpha   90.00
_cell.angle_beta   90.00
_cell.angle_gamma   90.00
#
_symmetry.space_group_name_H-M   'P 1'
#
loop_
_entity.id
_entity.type
_entity.pdbx_description
1 polymer ?
#
loop_
_entity_poly.entity_id
_entity_poly.type
_entity_poly.pdbx_seq_one_letter_code
_entity_poly.pdbx_strand_id
1 'polypeptide(L)'
;MSNDSGVSWGRQNLVNATKNSINTVFVGLNQEVGPATTKQVAVELGIPEDTNGLDDSLLNVLGFSAPHNIDLAHAYSTIASGGQRTTPHIVREVQSSDGSKVFQTTVNPKQVFDTKTMSTVLPALQSVTASGGTAEAAAVLKQDTGGKTGTSEEQKTAQFVGFTPSLVTAVSMYQLDENGSPVSLTNIGGLGQFHGGDWPVTVWVRYMKAASANDTKLHFDWYKRQTATPVNPAPVTTTTPTPTEETPTPTPEATQGTPGVEVQPTVTPSAQNNGGNGGNGGGSNGGRPGGGSGPE
;
A
#
# COMPACT_ATOMS: atom_id res chain seq x y z
N MET A 1 -12.30 -0.17 -9.93
CA MET A 1 -10.89 -0.06 -9.54
C MET A 1 -10.01 -0.65 -10.62
N SER A 2 -8.86 -0.07 -10.93
CA SER A 2 -7.87 -0.55 -11.90
C SER A 2 -6.55 -0.90 -11.20
N ASN A 3 -5.73 -1.72 -11.84
CA ASN A 3 -4.36 -1.92 -11.44
C ASN A 3 -3.50 -0.71 -11.85
N ASP A 4 -2.30 -0.63 -11.31
CA ASP A 4 -1.32 0.35 -11.76
C ASP A 4 -1.14 0.27 -13.29
N SER A 5 -1.01 1.44 -13.94
CA SER A 5 -0.88 1.56 -15.39
C SER A 5 -2.04 0.96 -16.20
N GLY A 6 -3.19 0.67 -15.57
CA GLY A 6 -4.37 0.12 -16.25
C GLY A 6 -4.20 -1.30 -16.81
N VAL A 7 -3.16 -2.03 -16.42
CA VAL A 7 -2.87 -3.37 -16.95
C VAL A 7 -3.90 -4.38 -16.46
N SER A 8 -4.44 -5.16 -17.40
CA SER A 8 -5.29 -6.31 -17.09
C SER A 8 -4.45 -7.58 -17.01
N TRP A 9 -4.45 -8.23 -15.84
CA TRP A 9 -3.64 -9.42 -15.57
C TRP A 9 -4.38 -10.74 -15.78
N GLY A 10 -5.68 -10.69 -16.02
CA GLY A 10 -6.50 -11.90 -16.04
C GLY A 10 -6.46 -12.65 -14.69
N ARG A 11 -6.71 -13.97 -14.73
CA ARG A 11 -6.72 -14.79 -13.52
C ARG A 11 -5.28 -15.05 -13.03
N GLN A 12 -5.00 -14.72 -11.77
CA GLN A 12 -3.68 -14.87 -11.15
C GLN A 12 -3.76 -15.72 -9.89
N ASN A 13 -2.68 -16.43 -9.55
CA ASN A 13 -2.49 -16.99 -8.22
C ASN A 13 -1.92 -15.92 -7.26
N LEU A 14 -2.04 -16.15 -5.96
CA LEU A 14 -1.63 -15.16 -4.96
C LEU A 14 -0.10 -14.88 -4.96
N VAL A 15 0.73 -15.85 -5.32
CA VAL A 15 2.19 -15.63 -5.43
C VAL A 15 2.49 -14.63 -6.54
N ASN A 16 1.92 -14.84 -7.73
CA ASN A 16 2.08 -13.89 -8.84
C ASN A 16 1.44 -12.53 -8.55
N ALA A 17 0.28 -12.51 -7.89
CA ALA A 17 -0.38 -11.28 -7.49
C ALA A 17 0.49 -10.47 -6.52
N THR A 18 1.14 -11.12 -5.54
CA THR A 18 2.06 -10.48 -4.61
C THR A 18 3.34 -10.00 -5.31
N LYS A 19 3.92 -10.85 -6.17
CA LYS A 19 5.11 -10.54 -6.97
C LYS A 19 4.98 -9.25 -7.76
N ASN A 20 3.82 -9.07 -8.41
CA ASN A 20 3.53 -7.94 -9.30
C ASN A 20 2.66 -6.85 -8.64
N SER A 21 2.37 -6.98 -7.35
CA SER A 21 1.56 -6.01 -6.60
C SER A 21 0.20 -5.70 -7.24
N ILE A 22 -0.57 -6.75 -7.62
CA ILE A 22 -1.81 -6.61 -8.39
C ILE A 22 -2.97 -6.20 -7.47
N ASN A 23 -3.33 -4.94 -7.49
CA ASN A 23 -4.33 -4.34 -6.61
C ASN A 23 -5.71 -5.02 -6.69
N THR A 24 -6.20 -5.29 -7.90
CA THR A 24 -7.55 -5.86 -8.12
C THR A 24 -7.70 -7.24 -7.50
N VAL A 25 -6.64 -8.06 -7.45
CA VAL A 25 -6.67 -9.37 -6.81
C VAL A 25 -6.82 -9.22 -5.30
N PHE A 26 -6.04 -8.30 -4.69
CA PHE A 26 -6.06 -8.13 -3.23
C PHE A 26 -7.33 -7.45 -2.74
N VAL A 27 -7.92 -6.52 -3.49
CA VAL A 27 -9.23 -5.95 -3.14
C VAL A 27 -10.33 -7.01 -3.21
N GLY A 28 -10.33 -7.87 -4.25
CA GLY A 28 -11.27 -8.99 -4.33
C GLY A 28 -11.10 -9.97 -3.17
N LEU A 29 -9.85 -10.34 -2.85
CA LEU A 29 -9.56 -11.21 -1.70
C LEU A 29 -9.98 -10.56 -0.38
N ASN A 30 -9.75 -9.25 -0.20
CA ASN A 30 -10.16 -8.51 0.99
C ASN A 30 -11.68 -8.49 1.17
N GLN A 31 -12.41 -8.42 0.08
CA GLN A 31 -13.88 -8.52 0.11
C GLN A 31 -14.34 -9.90 0.60
N GLU A 32 -13.67 -10.98 0.20
CA GLU A 32 -13.99 -12.35 0.63
C GLU A 32 -13.60 -12.61 2.10
N VAL A 33 -12.42 -12.14 2.51
CA VAL A 33 -11.89 -12.32 3.88
C VAL A 33 -12.61 -11.42 4.89
N GLY A 34 -13.05 -10.25 4.46
CA GLY A 34 -13.63 -9.19 5.26
C GLY A 34 -12.57 -8.16 5.71
N PRO A 35 -12.77 -6.86 5.40
CA PRO A 35 -11.81 -5.80 5.72
C PRO A 35 -11.49 -5.67 7.21
N ALA A 36 -12.46 -5.90 8.09
CA ALA A 36 -12.27 -5.92 9.54
C ALA A 36 -11.29 -7.03 9.97
N THR A 37 -11.36 -8.21 9.33
CA THR A 37 -10.41 -9.31 9.57
C THR A 37 -9.01 -8.92 9.12
N THR A 38 -8.88 -8.26 7.96
CA THR A 38 -7.58 -7.78 7.45
C THR A 38 -6.96 -6.76 8.42
N LYS A 39 -7.75 -5.81 8.94
CA LYS A 39 -7.31 -4.88 9.99
C LYS A 39 -6.84 -5.63 11.23
N GLN A 40 -7.64 -6.58 11.72
CA GLN A 40 -7.27 -7.38 12.91
C GLN A 40 -5.94 -8.12 12.71
N VAL A 41 -5.73 -8.75 11.55
CA VAL A 41 -4.46 -9.43 11.21
C VAL A 41 -3.28 -8.45 11.24
N ALA A 42 -3.43 -7.23 10.73
CA ALA A 42 -2.40 -6.21 10.79
C ALA A 42 -2.03 -5.87 12.25
N VAL A 43 -3.03 -5.72 13.12
CA VAL A 43 -2.82 -5.47 14.56
C VAL A 43 -2.15 -6.67 15.25
N GLU A 44 -2.58 -7.88 14.94
CA GLU A 44 -1.97 -9.09 15.48
C GLU A 44 -0.51 -9.28 15.02
N LEU A 45 -0.16 -8.85 13.82
CA LEU A 45 1.22 -8.83 13.34
C LEU A 45 2.08 -7.81 14.09
N GLY A 46 1.50 -6.73 14.63
CA GLY A 46 2.21 -5.74 15.43
C GLY A 46 2.04 -4.29 15.02
N ILE A 47 1.15 -3.99 14.07
CA ILE A 47 0.76 -2.60 13.76
C ILE A 47 -0.11 -2.08 14.91
N PRO A 48 0.16 -0.90 15.50
CA PRO A 48 -0.70 -0.33 16.54
C PRO A 48 -2.14 -0.13 16.04
N GLU A 49 -3.12 -0.47 16.86
CA GLU A 49 -4.55 -0.38 16.49
C GLU A 49 -5.02 1.05 16.22
N ASP A 50 -4.38 2.02 16.87
CA ASP A 50 -4.62 3.46 16.71
C ASP A 50 -3.84 4.10 15.56
N THR A 51 -3.19 3.29 14.71
CA THR A 51 -2.49 3.79 13.52
C THR A 51 -3.43 4.58 12.62
N ASN A 52 -3.04 5.80 12.28
CA ASN A 52 -3.85 6.67 11.43
C ASN A 52 -4.17 5.99 10.08
N GLY A 53 -5.44 6.00 9.71
CA GLY A 53 -5.94 5.36 8.47
C GLY A 53 -6.02 3.83 8.52
N LEU A 54 -5.77 3.19 9.66
CA LEU A 54 -6.00 1.75 9.83
C LEU A 54 -7.47 1.50 10.16
N ASP A 55 -8.28 1.43 9.15
CA ASP A 55 -9.74 1.23 9.23
C ASP A 55 -10.17 -0.14 8.65
N ASP A 56 -11.46 -0.38 8.60
CA ASP A 56 -12.09 -1.57 8.03
C ASP A 56 -12.73 -1.30 6.66
N SER A 57 -12.21 -0.32 5.91
CA SER A 57 -12.64 -0.05 4.54
C SER A 57 -12.20 -1.15 3.58
N LEU A 58 -12.94 -1.32 2.47
CA LEU A 58 -12.62 -2.32 1.45
C LEU A 58 -11.22 -2.14 0.86
N LEU A 59 -10.68 -0.93 0.88
CA LEU A 59 -9.39 -0.59 0.29
C LEU A 59 -8.23 -0.62 1.31
N ASN A 60 -8.48 -0.96 2.58
CA ASN A 60 -7.44 -0.98 3.62
C ASN A 60 -6.25 -1.89 3.25
N VAL A 61 -6.50 -2.97 2.49
CA VAL A 61 -5.48 -3.90 1.99
C VAL A 61 -4.45 -3.25 1.06
N LEU A 62 -4.76 -2.07 0.51
CA LEU A 62 -3.85 -1.32 -0.36
C LEU A 62 -2.89 -0.40 0.42
N GLY A 63 -3.02 -0.32 1.74
CA GLY A 63 -2.07 0.39 2.59
C GLY A 63 -2.32 1.89 2.71
N PHE A 64 -3.57 2.31 2.87
CA PHE A 64 -3.90 3.71 3.17
C PHE A 64 -3.56 4.14 4.59
N SER A 65 -3.22 3.19 5.47
CA SER A 65 -2.74 3.49 6.82
C SER A 65 -1.32 4.03 6.81
N ALA A 66 -0.98 4.81 7.84
CA ALA A 66 0.32 5.46 8.01
C ALA A 66 1.07 4.95 9.26
N PRO A 67 1.46 3.67 9.33
CA PRO A 67 2.26 3.13 10.41
C PRO A 67 3.67 3.73 10.37
N HIS A 68 4.31 3.86 11.53
CA HIS A 68 5.73 4.21 11.56
C HIS A 68 6.59 3.08 10.98
N ASN A 69 7.78 3.43 10.48
CA ASN A 69 8.71 2.42 9.95
C ASN A 69 9.04 1.31 10.95
N ILE A 70 9.11 1.63 12.24
CA ILE A 70 9.37 0.64 13.29
C ILE A 70 8.20 -0.34 13.42
N ASP A 71 6.96 0.10 13.25
CA ASP A 71 5.76 -0.75 13.31
C ASP A 71 5.71 -1.70 12.11
N LEU A 72 6.05 -1.19 10.91
CA LEU A 72 6.20 -2.03 9.72
C LEU A 72 7.30 -3.07 9.90
N ALA A 73 8.47 -2.67 10.39
CA ALA A 73 9.57 -3.59 10.67
C ALA A 73 9.16 -4.64 11.72
N HIS A 74 8.41 -4.24 12.75
CA HIS A 74 7.88 -5.15 13.76
C HIS A 74 6.89 -6.16 13.18
N ALA A 75 5.91 -5.72 12.38
CA ALA A 75 4.94 -6.60 11.74
C ALA A 75 5.64 -7.63 10.81
N TYR A 76 6.59 -7.18 10.01
CA TYR A 76 7.36 -8.08 9.13
C TYR A 76 8.33 -8.98 9.91
N SER A 77 8.81 -8.57 11.10
CA SER A 77 9.59 -9.46 11.96
C SER A 77 8.77 -10.62 12.50
N THR A 78 7.49 -10.40 12.77
CA THR A 78 6.55 -11.46 13.14
C THR A 78 6.41 -12.49 12.01
N ILE A 79 6.35 -12.04 10.75
CA ILE A 79 6.33 -12.94 9.58
C ILE A 79 7.67 -13.67 9.44
N ALA A 80 8.79 -12.94 9.48
CA ALA A 80 10.14 -13.49 9.31
C ALA A 80 10.52 -14.52 10.39
N SER A 81 9.93 -14.42 11.58
CA SER A 81 10.12 -15.37 12.69
C SER A 81 9.10 -16.53 12.70
N GLY A 82 8.34 -16.74 11.63
CA GLY A 82 7.37 -17.84 11.53
C GLY A 82 6.13 -17.63 12.40
N GLY A 83 5.71 -16.38 12.60
CA GLY A 83 4.51 -16.01 13.34
C GLY A 83 4.75 -15.71 14.82
N GLN A 84 6.01 -15.60 15.26
CA GLN A 84 6.36 -15.22 16.62
C GLN A 84 6.49 -13.69 16.73
N ARG A 85 5.64 -13.07 17.55
CA ARG A 85 5.69 -11.65 17.84
C ARG A 85 6.43 -11.38 19.16
N THR A 86 7.31 -10.38 19.16
CA THR A 86 8.03 -9.89 20.34
C THR A 86 7.72 -8.41 20.54
N THR A 87 7.79 -7.93 21.78
CA THR A 87 7.69 -6.48 22.04
C THR A 87 8.98 -5.78 21.62
N PRO A 88 8.91 -4.76 20.75
CA PRO A 88 10.10 -3.98 20.37
C PRO A 88 10.73 -3.30 21.56
N HIS A 89 12.06 -3.27 21.61
CA HIS A 89 12.82 -2.57 22.65
C HIS A 89 14.16 -2.08 22.08
N ILE A 90 14.67 -0.99 22.59
CA ILE A 90 15.95 -0.40 22.16
C ILE A 90 17.06 -0.60 23.20
N VAL A 91 16.71 -0.90 24.44
CA VAL A 91 17.67 -1.17 25.51
C VAL A 91 17.61 -2.65 25.86
N ARG A 92 18.68 -3.36 25.53
CA ARG A 92 18.79 -4.79 25.86
C ARG A 92 19.30 -5.04 27.26
N GLU A 93 20.30 -4.27 27.68
CA GLU A 93 20.95 -4.41 28.97
C GLU A 93 21.54 -3.08 29.41
N VAL A 94 21.51 -2.81 30.71
CA VAL A 94 22.24 -1.71 31.35
C VAL A 94 23.17 -2.31 32.39
N GLN A 95 24.44 -1.93 32.33
CA GLN A 95 25.46 -2.34 33.30
C GLN A 95 25.93 -1.12 34.10
N SER A 96 26.24 -1.32 35.39
CA SER A 96 26.91 -0.35 36.23
C SER A 96 28.39 -0.30 35.90
N SER A 97 29.11 0.74 36.43
CA SER A 97 30.55 0.91 36.24
C SER A 97 31.42 -0.25 36.79
N ASP A 98 30.90 -1.01 37.76
CA ASP A 98 31.53 -2.21 38.31
C ASP A 98 31.22 -3.51 37.50
N GLY A 99 30.50 -3.38 36.37
CA GLY A 99 30.10 -4.53 35.51
C GLY A 99 28.86 -5.27 35.99
N SER A 100 28.24 -4.86 37.10
CA SER A 100 26.98 -5.49 37.53
C SER A 100 25.84 -5.12 36.62
N LYS A 101 24.96 -6.11 36.33
CA LYS A 101 23.75 -5.86 35.52
C LYS A 101 22.69 -5.17 36.34
N VAL A 102 22.32 -3.94 35.93
CA VAL A 102 21.27 -3.14 36.58
C VAL A 102 19.91 -3.42 35.95
N PHE A 103 19.89 -3.69 34.63
CA PHE A 103 18.68 -3.97 33.87
C PHE A 103 18.99 -4.94 32.72
N GLN A 104 18.06 -5.83 32.44
CA GLN A 104 18.09 -6.69 31.26
C GLN A 104 16.65 -6.88 30.76
N THR A 105 16.43 -6.61 29.46
CA THR A 105 15.15 -6.88 28.83
C THR A 105 14.93 -8.40 28.73
N THR A 106 13.78 -8.84 29.18
CA THR A 106 13.30 -10.20 28.97
C THR A 106 12.51 -10.27 27.67
N VAL A 107 12.97 -11.05 26.72
CA VAL A 107 12.28 -11.26 25.44
C VAL A 107 11.39 -12.50 25.57
N ASN A 108 10.07 -12.30 25.49
CA ASN A 108 9.07 -13.37 25.55
C ASN A 108 8.31 -13.43 24.21
N PRO A 109 8.77 -14.22 23.22
CA PRO A 109 8.07 -14.37 21.96
C PRO A 109 6.69 -15.00 22.17
N LYS A 110 5.67 -14.45 21.53
CA LYS A 110 4.31 -15.00 21.51
C LYS A 110 4.00 -15.51 20.11
N GLN A 111 3.64 -16.78 19.97
CA GLN A 111 3.13 -17.30 18.71
C GLN A 111 1.73 -16.71 18.46
N VAL A 112 1.61 -15.81 17.50
CA VAL A 112 0.35 -15.14 17.12
C VAL A 112 -0.24 -15.75 15.86
N PHE A 113 0.58 -16.29 14.97
CA PHE A 113 0.17 -17.08 13.83
C PHE A 113 0.94 -18.41 13.80
N ASP A 114 0.30 -19.47 13.36
CA ASP A 114 0.97 -20.76 13.25
C ASP A 114 2.02 -20.75 12.11
N THR A 115 3.08 -21.53 12.30
CA THR A 115 4.19 -21.63 11.35
C THR A 115 3.73 -22.19 9.99
N LYS A 116 2.68 -23.00 9.93
CA LYS A 116 2.12 -23.52 8.69
C LYS A 116 1.51 -22.38 7.85
N THR A 117 0.76 -21.48 8.49
CA THR A 117 0.21 -20.27 7.84
C THR A 117 1.36 -19.41 7.31
N MET A 118 2.38 -19.14 8.12
CA MET A 118 3.55 -18.37 7.67
C MET A 118 4.30 -19.06 6.52
N SER A 119 4.34 -20.40 6.50
CA SER A 119 4.94 -21.16 5.40
C SER A 119 4.18 -21.02 4.07
N THR A 120 2.91 -20.62 4.09
CA THR A 120 2.16 -20.30 2.85
C THR A 120 2.36 -18.86 2.40
N VAL A 121 2.64 -17.94 3.33
CA VAL A 121 2.85 -16.50 3.05
C VAL A 121 4.27 -16.24 2.54
N LEU A 122 5.28 -16.89 3.14
CA LEU A 122 6.69 -16.62 2.83
C LEU A 122 7.04 -16.73 1.35
N PRO A 123 6.62 -17.76 0.57
CA PRO A 123 6.91 -17.85 -0.87
C PRO A 123 6.36 -16.66 -1.68
N ALA A 124 5.21 -16.11 -1.28
CA ALA A 124 4.63 -14.94 -1.94
C ALA A 124 5.52 -13.71 -1.71
N LEU A 125 5.99 -13.48 -0.48
CA LEU A 125 6.89 -12.37 -0.17
C LEU A 125 8.30 -12.57 -0.76
N GLN A 126 8.80 -13.80 -0.84
CA GLN A 126 10.07 -14.10 -1.51
C GLN A 126 9.98 -13.87 -3.02
N SER A 127 8.82 -14.07 -3.64
CA SER A 127 8.63 -13.81 -5.07
C SER A 127 8.83 -12.33 -5.45
N VAL A 128 8.58 -11.41 -4.52
CA VAL A 128 8.77 -9.96 -4.69
C VAL A 128 10.24 -9.60 -4.87
N THR A 129 11.14 -10.30 -4.17
CA THR A 129 12.60 -10.09 -4.20
C THR A 129 13.31 -11.00 -5.20
N ALA A 130 12.59 -11.94 -5.80
CA ALA A 130 13.13 -12.83 -6.85
C ALA A 130 13.17 -12.12 -8.21
N SER A 131 13.83 -12.75 -9.19
CA SER A 131 13.90 -12.23 -10.56
C SER A 131 12.53 -11.95 -11.15
N GLY A 132 12.36 -10.77 -11.74
CA GLY A 132 11.11 -10.24 -12.27
C GLY A 132 10.10 -9.80 -11.20
N GLY A 133 10.46 -9.77 -9.92
CA GLY A 133 9.65 -9.18 -8.85
C GLY A 133 9.85 -7.69 -8.71
N THR A 134 8.93 -6.99 -8.05
CA THR A 134 9.00 -5.53 -7.88
C THR A 134 10.20 -5.05 -7.05
N ALA A 135 10.89 -5.94 -6.33
CA ALA A 135 12.12 -5.66 -5.58
C ALA A 135 13.27 -6.59 -6.00
N GLU A 136 13.38 -6.92 -7.29
CA GLU A 136 14.41 -7.84 -7.84
C GLU A 136 15.84 -7.47 -7.44
N ALA A 137 16.16 -6.19 -7.27
CA ALA A 137 17.48 -5.75 -6.85
C ALA A 137 17.93 -6.34 -5.49
N ALA A 138 16.98 -6.79 -4.65
CA ALA A 138 17.29 -7.45 -3.39
C ALA A 138 17.86 -8.86 -3.56
N ALA A 139 17.69 -9.50 -4.74
CA ALA A 139 18.24 -10.83 -5.04
C ALA A 139 19.77 -10.89 -5.01
N VAL A 140 20.44 -9.74 -4.96
CA VAL A 140 21.91 -9.67 -4.82
C VAL A 140 22.41 -10.18 -3.46
N LEU A 141 21.56 -10.27 -2.45
CA LEU A 141 21.90 -10.86 -1.17
C LEU A 141 21.96 -12.40 -1.30
N LYS A 142 23.02 -13.02 -0.75
CA LYS A 142 23.25 -14.46 -0.84
C LYS A 142 22.52 -15.24 0.27
N GLN A 143 21.33 -14.80 0.62
CA GLN A 143 20.50 -15.41 1.67
C GLN A 143 19.03 -15.29 1.29
N ASP A 144 18.18 -16.07 1.94
CA ASP A 144 16.74 -15.95 1.73
C ASP A 144 16.29 -14.53 2.02
N THR A 145 15.56 -13.95 1.08
CA THR A 145 14.99 -12.60 1.24
C THR A 145 13.52 -12.62 0.88
N GLY A 146 12.75 -11.83 1.59
CA GLY A 146 11.35 -11.56 1.28
C GLY A 146 11.03 -10.09 1.55
N GLY A 147 9.91 -9.61 1.04
CA GLY A 147 9.52 -8.22 1.28
C GLY A 147 8.31 -7.78 0.46
N LYS A 148 7.98 -6.51 0.57
CA LYS A 148 6.91 -5.89 -0.21
C LYS A 148 7.23 -4.44 -0.50
N THR A 149 7.02 -4.04 -1.75
CA THR A 149 7.09 -2.65 -2.21
C THR A 149 5.74 -1.97 -2.04
N GLY A 150 5.75 -0.68 -1.74
CA GLY A 150 4.56 0.18 -1.68
C GLY A 150 4.82 1.48 -2.42
N THR A 151 3.82 1.96 -3.14
CA THR A 151 3.81 3.28 -3.78
C THR A 151 2.41 3.83 -3.59
N SER A 152 2.30 5.02 -2.97
CA SER A 152 1.00 5.68 -2.81
C SER A 152 0.56 6.35 -4.10
N GLU A 153 -0.74 6.69 -4.17
CA GLU A 153 -1.27 7.51 -5.25
C GLU A 153 -0.48 8.82 -5.39
N GLU A 154 -0.35 9.31 -6.61
CA GLU A 154 0.44 10.50 -6.97
C GLU A 154 1.92 10.41 -6.53
N GLN A 155 2.41 9.22 -6.20
CA GLN A 155 3.79 8.98 -5.75
C GLN A 155 4.20 9.86 -4.55
N LYS A 156 3.29 10.12 -3.61
CA LYS A 156 3.58 10.89 -2.39
C LYS A 156 4.45 10.14 -1.39
N THR A 157 4.43 8.80 -1.47
CA THR A 157 5.24 7.91 -0.64
C THR A 157 5.71 6.72 -1.45
N ALA A 158 6.97 6.37 -1.33
CA ALA A 158 7.57 5.17 -1.87
C ALA A 158 8.21 4.37 -0.72
N GLN A 159 7.90 3.07 -0.62
CA GLN A 159 8.30 2.25 0.52
C GLN A 159 8.78 0.87 0.07
N PHE A 160 9.69 0.31 0.86
CA PHE A 160 10.03 -1.10 0.82
C PHE A 160 10.27 -1.63 2.22
N VAL A 161 9.60 -2.70 2.58
CA VAL A 161 9.91 -3.48 3.77
C VAL A 161 10.45 -4.81 3.31
N GLY A 162 11.70 -5.08 3.67
CA GLY A 162 12.37 -6.32 3.30
C GLY A 162 13.00 -6.99 4.50
N PHE A 163 13.16 -8.30 4.43
CA PHE A 163 13.69 -9.10 5.53
C PHE A 163 14.53 -10.27 5.04
N THR A 164 15.44 -10.67 5.91
CA THR A 164 16.24 -11.90 5.83
C THR A 164 15.92 -12.78 7.04
N PRO A 165 16.49 -13.96 7.20
CA PRO A 165 16.31 -14.76 8.41
C PRO A 165 16.74 -14.08 9.72
N SER A 166 17.59 -13.05 9.64
CA SER A 166 18.18 -12.41 10.81
C SER A 166 17.75 -10.96 11.02
N LEU A 167 17.31 -10.26 9.98
CA LEU A 167 17.12 -8.81 10.02
C LEU A 167 15.94 -8.35 9.16
N VAL A 168 15.16 -7.44 9.70
CA VAL A 168 14.07 -6.74 8.99
C VAL A 168 14.39 -5.26 8.92
N THR A 169 14.19 -4.66 7.74
CA THR A 169 14.42 -3.24 7.53
C THR A 169 13.28 -2.64 6.72
N ALA A 170 12.72 -1.54 7.21
CA ALA A 170 11.71 -0.73 6.51
C ALA A 170 12.35 0.57 6.02
N VAL A 171 12.14 0.89 4.75
CA VAL A 171 12.59 2.14 4.12
C VAL A 171 11.38 2.86 3.57
N SER A 172 11.15 4.10 4.02
CA SER A 172 10.11 4.98 3.50
C SER A 172 10.72 6.27 2.99
N MET A 173 10.26 6.71 1.83
CA MET A 173 10.63 7.98 1.22
C MET A 173 9.37 8.80 1.01
N TYR A 174 9.38 10.04 1.45
CA TYR A 174 8.30 11.00 1.30
C TYR A 174 8.86 12.42 1.34
N GLN A 175 8.10 13.35 0.85
CA GLN A 175 8.39 14.78 0.93
C GLN A 175 7.19 15.51 1.50
N LEU A 176 7.44 16.53 2.31
CA LEU A 176 6.40 17.40 2.85
C LEU A 176 6.56 18.81 2.28
N ASP A 177 5.44 19.50 2.08
CA ASP A 177 5.43 20.92 1.80
C ASP A 177 5.66 21.76 3.08
N GLU A 178 5.61 23.08 2.95
CA GLU A 178 5.81 24.02 4.07
C GLU A 178 4.74 23.88 5.17
N ASN A 179 3.59 23.28 4.85
CA ASN A 179 2.49 23.04 5.78
C ASN A 179 2.54 21.63 6.41
N GLY A 180 3.56 20.82 6.06
CA GLY A 180 3.68 19.44 6.52
C GLY A 180 2.80 18.44 5.77
N SER A 181 2.22 18.81 4.61
CA SER A 181 1.42 17.92 3.79
C SER A 181 2.26 17.11 2.81
N PRO A 182 1.97 15.81 2.61
CA PRO A 182 2.70 14.99 1.64
C PRO A 182 2.53 15.50 0.22
N VAL A 183 3.64 15.69 -0.50
CA VAL A 183 3.69 16.08 -1.90
C VAL A 183 4.34 15.00 -2.76
N SER A 184 4.11 15.07 -4.09
CA SER A 184 4.64 14.09 -5.02
C SER A 184 6.17 14.02 -5.00
N LEU A 185 6.71 12.82 -5.04
CA LEU A 185 8.14 12.52 -5.19
C LEU A 185 8.62 12.64 -6.65
N THR A 186 7.78 13.04 -7.59
CA THR A 186 8.14 13.16 -9.00
C THR A 186 9.21 14.22 -9.21
N ASN A 187 10.24 13.89 -10.01
CA ASN A 187 11.34 14.80 -10.39
C ASN A 187 12.22 15.33 -9.23
N ILE A 188 12.22 14.69 -8.06
CA ILE A 188 13.12 15.06 -6.98
C ILE A 188 14.57 14.80 -7.41
N GLY A 189 15.41 15.83 -7.31
CA GLY A 189 16.82 15.76 -7.71
C GLY A 189 17.03 15.38 -9.17
N GLY A 190 16.03 15.57 -10.06
CA GLY A 190 16.11 15.21 -11.47
C GLY A 190 15.97 13.70 -11.75
N LEU A 191 15.50 12.91 -10.79
CA LEU A 191 15.47 11.44 -10.87
C LEU A 191 14.18 10.85 -11.47
N GLY A 192 13.26 11.68 -11.97
CA GLY A 192 12.01 11.21 -12.58
C GLY A 192 11.00 10.69 -11.56
N GLN A 193 10.44 9.50 -11.81
CA GLN A 193 9.44 8.89 -10.94
C GLN A 193 10.07 8.07 -9.81
N PHE A 194 9.38 8.00 -8.66
CA PHE A 194 9.79 7.22 -7.51
C PHE A 194 8.76 6.13 -7.21
N HIS A 195 9.14 4.89 -7.42
CA HIS A 195 8.35 3.74 -7.01
C HIS A 195 9.03 3.01 -5.84
N GLY A 196 8.24 2.27 -5.07
CA GLY A 196 8.76 1.48 -3.96
C GLY A 196 9.81 0.44 -4.38
N GLY A 197 9.77 0.00 -5.65
CA GLY A 197 10.74 -0.92 -6.25
C GLY A 197 12.09 -0.29 -6.64
N ASP A 198 12.20 1.02 -6.65
CA ASP A 198 13.38 1.75 -7.14
C ASP A 198 14.31 2.14 -5.98
N TRP A 199 14.21 3.40 -5.55
CA TRP A 199 15.10 3.97 -4.54
C TRP A 199 14.97 3.34 -3.15
N PRO A 200 13.76 3.03 -2.62
CA PRO A 200 13.64 2.35 -1.33
C PRO A 200 14.36 1.00 -1.34
N VAL A 201 14.23 0.20 -2.39
CA VAL A 201 14.95 -1.08 -2.53
C VAL A 201 16.46 -0.85 -2.64
N THR A 202 16.90 0.16 -3.40
CA THR A 202 18.32 0.50 -3.53
C THR A 202 18.96 0.84 -2.17
N VAL A 203 18.29 1.68 -1.36
CA VAL A 203 18.75 2.04 -0.01
C VAL A 203 18.76 0.81 0.88
N TRP A 204 17.69 0.02 0.85
CA TRP A 204 17.59 -1.23 1.59
C TRP A 204 18.73 -2.19 1.26
N VAL A 205 19.02 -2.41 -0.02
CA VAL A 205 20.12 -3.30 -0.46
C VAL A 205 21.48 -2.81 0.03
N ARG A 206 21.74 -1.51 -0.06
CA ARG A 206 23.00 -0.91 0.43
C ARG A 206 23.17 -1.13 1.93
N TYR A 207 22.14 -0.89 2.69
CA TYR A 207 22.13 -1.11 4.14
C TYR A 207 22.31 -2.59 4.48
N MET A 208 21.48 -3.45 3.89
CA MET A 208 21.49 -4.87 4.21
C MET A 208 22.78 -5.58 3.84
N LYS A 209 23.44 -5.20 2.74
CA LYS A 209 24.77 -5.73 2.39
C LYS A 209 25.79 -5.54 3.50
N ALA A 210 25.75 -4.41 4.19
CA ALA A 210 26.66 -4.13 5.31
C ALA A 210 26.15 -4.79 6.61
N ALA A 211 24.87 -4.62 6.91
CA ALA A 211 24.27 -5.06 8.17
C ALA A 211 24.23 -6.59 8.32
N SER A 212 24.08 -7.33 7.21
CA SER A 212 24.02 -8.80 7.21
C SER A 212 25.30 -9.48 6.68
N ALA A 213 26.40 -8.74 6.53
CA ALA A 213 27.64 -9.25 5.96
C ALA A 213 28.23 -10.47 6.72
N ASN A 214 27.98 -10.52 8.01
CA ASN A 214 28.48 -11.58 8.90
C ASN A 214 27.38 -12.54 9.36
N ASP A 215 26.21 -12.50 8.75
CA ASP A 215 25.13 -13.39 9.11
C ASP A 215 25.47 -14.84 8.73
N THR A 216 25.28 -15.73 9.68
CA THR A 216 25.42 -17.18 9.49
C THR A 216 24.09 -17.85 9.15
N LYS A 217 22.97 -17.19 9.43
CA LYS A 217 21.62 -17.64 9.16
C LYS A 217 21.23 -17.23 7.73
N LEU A 218 21.38 -18.15 6.79
CA LEU A 218 21.09 -17.86 5.37
C LEU A 218 19.68 -18.29 4.95
N HIS A 219 19.01 -19.14 5.73
CA HIS A 219 17.69 -19.70 5.46
C HIS A 219 16.77 -19.56 6.66
N PHE A 220 15.46 -19.53 6.40
CA PHE A 220 14.47 -19.53 7.48
C PHE A 220 14.34 -20.94 8.08
N ASP A 221 14.89 -21.18 9.27
CA ASP A 221 14.95 -22.50 9.93
C ASP A 221 13.57 -23.12 10.16
N TRP A 222 12.55 -22.27 10.36
CA TRP A 222 11.17 -22.70 10.58
C TRP A 222 10.44 -23.05 9.26
N TYR A 223 10.97 -22.62 8.11
CA TYR A 223 10.33 -22.81 6.81
C TYR A 223 10.74 -24.16 6.20
N LYS A 224 9.74 -25.00 5.99
CA LYS A 224 9.90 -26.22 5.18
C LYS A 224 9.17 -26.00 3.87
N ARG A 225 9.93 -25.92 2.77
CA ARG A 225 9.35 -25.80 1.44
C ARG A 225 8.32 -26.91 1.23
N GLN A 226 7.06 -26.52 1.09
CA GLN A 226 6.01 -27.45 0.71
C GLN A 226 6.24 -27.80 -0.77
N THR A 227 6.40 -29.08 -1.09
CA THR A 227 6.27 -29.53 -2.47
C THR A 227 4.84 -29.28 -2.87
N ALA A 228 4.62 -28.25 -3.70
CA ALA A 228 3.31 -27.92 -4.19
C ALA A 228 2.75 -29.14 -4.93
N THR A 229 1.72 -29.76 -4.37
CA THR A 229 0.84 -30.59 -5.18
C THR A 229 0.22 -29.65 -6.21
N PRO A 230 0.37 -29.89 -7.52
CA PRO A 230 -0.26 -29.04 -8.52
C PRO A 230 -1.78 -29.09 -8.27
N VAL A 231 -2.34 -28.01 -7.76
CA VAL A 231 -3.79 -27.85 -7.76
C VAL A 231 -4.15 -27.60 -9.22
N ASN A 232 -4.55 -28.69 -9.89
CA ASN A 232 -5.12 -28.57 -11.21
C ASN A 232 -6.41 -27.74 -11.04
N PRO A 233 -6.50 -26.52 -11.59
CA PRO A 233 -7.71 -25.72 -11.42
C PRO A 233 -8.86 -26.52 -12.03
N ALA A 234 -9.90 -26.76 -11.24
CA ALA A 234 -11.11 -27.37 -11.74
C ALA A 234 -11.56 -26.63 -13.02
N PRO A 235 -12.00 -27.33 -14.07
CA PRO A 235 -12.45 -26.67 -15.28
C PRO A 235 -13.57 -25.69 -14.92
N VAL A 236 -13.36 -24.43 -15.24
CA VAL A 236 -14.38 -23.38 -15.08
C VAL A 236 -15.48 -23.73 -16.09
N THR A 237 -16.59 -24.24 -15.61
CA THR A 237 -17.81 -24.27 -16.40
C THR A 237 -18.23 -22.82 -16.63
N THR A 238 -17.84 -22.30 -17.77
CA THR A 238 -18.37 -21.03 -18.29
C THR A 238 -19.85 -21.30 -18.58
N THR A 239 -20.73 -20.99 -17.64
CA THR A 239 -22.13 -20.85 -17.96
C THR A 239 -22.26 -19.61 -18.82
N THR A 240 -22.26 -19.81 -20.13
CA THR A 240 -22.71 -18.80 -21.08
C THR A 240 -24.13 -18.44 -20.66
N PRO A 241 -24.44 -17.17 -20.35
CA PRO A 241 -25.81 -16.78 -20.08
C PRO A 241 -26.61 -17.10 -21.33
N THR A 242 -27.61 -18.00 -21.20
CA THR A 242 -28.62 -18.24 -22.22
C THR A 242 -29.27 -16.91 -22.55
N PRO A 243 -29.35 -16.49 -23.82
CA PRO A 243 -30.10 -15.31 -24.20
C PRO A 243 -31.52 -15.43 -23.66
N THR A 244 -31.92 -14.53 -22.79
CA THR A 244 -33.32 -14.37 -22.39
C THR A 244 -34.09 -14.00 -23.63
N GLU A 245 -34.97 -14.87 -24.07
CA GLU A 245 -35.90 -14.63 -25.17
C GLU A 245 -36.75 -13.42 -24.80
N GLU A 246 -36.58 -12.33 -25.54
CA GLU A 246 -37.40 -11.13 -25.38
C GLU A 246 -38.83 -11.46 -25.70
N THR A 247 -39.71 -11.40 -24.72
CA THR A 247 -41.15 -11.48 -24.88
C THR A 247 -41.60 -10.32 -25.78
N PRO A 248 -42.29 -10.55 -26.91
CA PRO A 248 -42.70 -9.47 -27.79
C PRO A 248 -43.68 -8.54 -27.06
N THR A 249 -43.37 -7.27 -27.04
CA THR A 249 -44.22 -6.20 -26.57
C THR A 249 -45.49 -6.16 -27.41
N PRO A 250 -46.71 -6.17 -26.82
CA PRO A 250 -47.92 -6.07 -27.62
C PRO A 250 -48.03 -4.70 -28.29
N THR A 251 -48.24 -4.72 -29.59
CA THR A 251 -48.53 -3.56 -30.42
C THR A 251 -49.84 -2.90 -29.95
N PRO A 252 -49.88 -1.60 -29.73
CA PRO A 252 -51.14 -0.90 -29.41
C PRO A 252 -52.05 -0.86 -30.65
N GLU A 253 -53.22 -1.38 -30.48
CA GLU A 253 -54.33 -1.32 -31.47
C GLU A 253 -54.80 0.13 -31.69
N ALA A 254 -54.89 0.55 -32.93
CA ALA A 254 -55.33 1.87 -33.32
C ALA A 254 -56.84 2.05 -33.07
N THR A 255 -57.19 2.94 -32.17
CA THR A 255 -58.58 3.42 -32.00
C THR A 255 -58.76 4.71 -32.74
N GLN A 256 -59.71 4.69 -33.68
CA GLN A 256 -60.13 5.84 -34.47
C GLN A 256 -60.88 6.89 -33.64
N GLY A 257 -60.51 8.15 -33.79
CA GLY A 257 -61.28 9.33 -34.02
C GLY A 257 -62.24 9.87 -33.00
N THR A 258 -62.01 11.12 -32.63
CA THR A 258 -62.92 12.24 -32.87
C THR A 258 -62.19 13.58 -32.54
N PRO A 259 -62.48 14.68 -33.25
CA PRO A 259 -61.65 15.88 -33.28
C PRO A 259 -62.10 16.97 -32.28
N GLY A 260 -61.12 17.81 -31.91
CA GLY A 260 -61.42 19.15 -31.40
C GLY A 260 -60.95 19.45 -29.99
N VAL A 261 -59.91 20.21 -29.87
CA VAL A 261 -59.85 21.51 -29.22
C VAL A 261 -58.38 21.96 -29.18
N GLU A 262 -58.11 23.01 -29.87
CA GLU A 262 -56.88 23.78 -29.93
C GLU A 262 -56.63 24.43 -28.56
N VAL A 263 -55.49 24.20 -27.91
CA VAL A 263 -55.01 25.03 -26.80
C VAL A 263 -53.53 25.36 -27.01
N GLN A 264 -53.27 26.63 -27.17
CA GLN A 264 -51.98 27.29 -27.37
C GLN A 264 -50.98 26.98 -26.24
N PRO A 265 -49.66 26.92 -26.53
CA PRO A 265 -48.63 26.78 -25.51
C PRO A 265 -48.31 28.09 -24.85
N THR A 266 -48.33 28.11 -23.56
CA THR A 266 -47.89 29.21 -22.70
C THR A 266 -46.38 29.16 -22.55
N VAL A 267 -45.70 30.20 -23.03
CA VAL A 267 -44.26 30.46 -22.83
C VAL A 267 -44.04 31.07 -21.44
N THR A 268 -43.14 30.50 -20.67
CA THR A 268 -42.64 31.11 -19.44
C THR A 268 -41.25 31.69 -19.71
N PRO A 269 -40.97 32.96 -19.36
CA PRO A 269 -39.72 33.60 -19.73
C PRO A 269 -38.57 33.31 -18.77
N SER A 270 -37.39 33.18 -19.36
CA SER A 270 -36.07 33.15 -18.69
C SER A 270 -35.78 34.50 -18.03
N ALA A 271 -35.37 34.51 -16.80
CA ALA A 271 -34.81 35.68 -16.14
C ALA A 271 -33.33 35.82 -16.48
N GLN A 272 -33.01 36.80 -17.27
CA GLN A 272 -31.72 37.44 -17.43
C GLN A 272 -31.39 38.23 -16.16
N ASN A 273 -30.23 38.08 -15.61
CA ASN A 273 -29.71 39.07 -14.66
C ASN A 273 -28.48 39.74 -15.27
N ASN A 274 -28.64 41.03 -15.42
CA ASN A 274 -27.73 41.95 -16.07
C ASN A 274 -26.93 42.73 -15.02
N GLY A 275 -25.68 42.87 -15.21
CA GLY A 275 -24.73 43.94 -15.16
C GLY A 275 -24.75 45.01 -14.08
N GLY A 276 -23.56 45.48 -13.79
CA GLY A 276 -23.23 46.75 -13.15
C GLY A 276 -21.84 46.67 -12.55
N ASN A 277 -20.85 47.04 -13.18
CA ASN A 277 -20.10 48.21 -13.56
C ASN A 277 -19.94 49.26 -12.44
N GLY A 278 -18.69 49.68 -12.26
CA GLY A 278 -18.22 50.87 -11.56
C GLY A 278 -17.39 50.57 -10.32
N GLY A 279 -16.17 51.00 -10.10
CA GLY A 279 -15.36 52.03 -10.70
C GLY A 279 -14.33 52.47 -9.68
N ASN A 280 -13.11 52.54 -10.09
CA ASN A 280 -12.15 53.64 -9.89
C ASN A 280 -11.63 54.05 -8.49
N GLY A 281 -10.32 54.27 -8.45
CA GLY A 281 -9.56 55.13 -7.53
C GLY A 281 -8.58 54.36 -6.63
N GLY A 282 -7.26 54.44 -6.69
CA GLY A 282 -6.38 55.53 -6.95
C GLY A 282 -5.51 55.78 -5.73
N GLY A 283 -4.16 55.81 -5.89
CA GLY A 283 -3.24 56.40 -4.90
C GLY A 283 -2.30 55.39 -4.27
N SER A 284 -1.09 55.17 -4.73
CA SER A 284 0.21 55.89 -4.74
C SER A 284 0.86 56.10 -3.36
N ASN A 285 2.14 55.80 -3.40
CA ASN A 285 3.25 56.24 -2.49
C ASN A 285 3.54 55.28 -1.32
N GLY A 286 4.73 54.79 -1.10
CA GLY A 286 6.08 55.33 -1.29
C GLY A 286 6.87 55.00 -0.04
N GLY A 287 8.10 54.51 -0.16
CA GLY A 287 9.03 54.57 0.92
C GLY A 287 9.85 53.33 1.23
N ARG A 288 10.92 53.10 0.53
CA ARG A 288 12.21 52.60 1.09
C ARG A 288 12.92 53.79 1.74
N PRO A 289 13.95 53.70 2.61
CA PRO A 289 15.07 52.73 2.61
C PRO A 289 15.71 52.41 3.98
N GLY A 290 16.73 51.59 3.91
CA GLY A 290 17.88 51.60 4.83
C GLY A 290 17.83 50.46 5.87
N GLY A 291 18.79 49.57 6.06
CA GLY A 291 20.24 49.66 5.95
C GLY A 291 20.83 49.13 7.23
N GLY A 292 21.85 48.28 7.19
CA GLY A 292 22.74 48.03 8.35
C GLY A 292 22.95 46.52 8.61
N SER A 293 23.98 45.92 8.00
CA SER A 293 25.30 45.56 8.54
C SER A 293 25.30 44.58 9.73
N GLY A 294 25.84 43.42 9.52
CA GLY A 294 26.44 42.32 10.24
C GLY A 294 27.39 42.72 11.42
N PRO A 295 28.36 41.92 11.91
CA PRO A 295 28.48 40.46 11.95
C PRO A 295 28.76 39.99 13.40
N GLU A 296 28.58 38.70 13.68
CA GLU A 296 29.55 37.86 14.38
C GLU A 296 29.10 36.41 14.31
#